data_6a756cf6690e8195b846e158cc0a75d4
#
_entry.id   6a756cf6690e8195b846e158cc0a75d4
#
_cell.length_a   1.000
_cell.length_b   1.000
_cell.length_c   1.000
_cell.angle_alpha   90.00
_cell.angle_beta   90.00
_cell.angle_gamma   90.00
#
_symmetry.space_group_name_H-M   'P 1'
#
loop_
_entity.id
_entity.type
_entity.pdbx_description
1 polymer ?
#
loop_
_entity_poly.entity_id
_entity_poly.type
_entity_poly.pdbx_seq_one_letter_code
_entity_poly.pdbx_strand_id
1 'polypeptide(L)'
;MGGGVVGCATAFFAGRAGLSTVLLEKRPALATLTTPVSSGAFRLQFDNPEEIELVRESVALFDELQDRGHDLELRRQGYLFVATTQAGAAAQAELVARQREWGLDDVELMSGDEAHKRFPYLAEGLCGARFRQRDGWLNPRRLSQALAAESAATVLLDREVVGLERQGDRVTGVRLADGVVSAGWVVIAAGPLSGGLAIKAGIDLPIQLVRRHKLVVPDAPQVPGRAPMTIEYETGAHWRPALRGAYGLWTAPAPAEGAREDLPASAEFGFGLLDPRSDHALARVAPFWKEVWETPGLQWWLQAGYYDYTPDRRPLLGPTAVPGLALNTGYSGHGIMGSGGGSRRVIDAITGRIEPRDNPLRPDRPMLERRFDVL
;
A
#
# COMPACT_ATOMS: atom_id res chain seq x y z
N MET A 1 5.07 -17.39 -1.65
CA MET A 1 3.80 -17.63 -2.37
C MET A 1 3.09 -16.29 -2.56
N GLY A 2 2.67 -16.00 -3.81
CA GLY A 2 2.05 -14.74 -4.23
C GLY A 2 3.02 -13.84 -4.99
N GLY A 3 2.69 -13.51 -6.26
CA GLY A 3 3.50 -12.69 -7.17
C GLY A 3 3.09 -11.21 -7.21
N GLY A 4 2.46 -10.71 -6.15
CA GLY A 4 2.24 -9.28 -5.93
C GLY A 4 3.53 -8.57 -5.51
N VAL A 5 3.47 -7.24 -5.32
CA VAL A 5 4.64 -6.44 -4.93
C VAL A 5 5.35 -6.96 -3.69
N VAL A 6 4.58 -7.42 -2.67
CA VAL A 6 5.14 -7.95 -1.42
C VAL A 6 5.90 -9.25 -1.65
N GLY A 7 5.33 -10.17 -2.44
CA GLY A 7 6.01 -11.45 -2.76
C GLY A 7 7.25 -11.25 -3.63
N CYS A 8 7.21 -10.33 -4.61
CA CYS A 8 8.38 -9.96 -5.40
C CYS A 8 9.49 -9.35 -4.54
N ALA A 9 9.14 -8.47 -3.59
CA ALA A 9 10.09 -7.90 -2.65
C ALA A 9 10.67 -8.96 -1.69
N THR A 10 9.83 -9.91 -1.25
CA THR A 10 10.30 -11.04 -0.44
C THR A 10 11.33 -11.88 -1.19
N ALA A 11 11.05 -12.21 -2.46
CA ALA A 11 11.98 -12.95 -3.31
C ALA A 11 13.31 -12.19 -3.53
N PHE A 12 13.22 -10.86 -3.74
CA PHE A 12 14.38 -9.99 -3.88
C PHE A 12 15.30 -10.03 -2.65
N PHE A 13 14.76 -9.87 -1.46
CA PHE A 13 15.57 -9.92 -0.23
C PHE A 13 16.07 -11.33 0.09
N ALA A 14 15.30 -12.38 -0.25
CA ALA A 14 15.75 -13.76 -0.13
C ALA A 14 16.98 -14.03 -1.03
N GLY A 15 16.94 -13.58 -2.28
CA GLY A 15 18.09 -13.64 -3.19
C GLY A 15 19.31 -12.88 -2.65
N ARG A 16 19.11 -11.66 -2.14
CA ARG A 16 20.19 -10.90 -1.47
C ARG A 16 20.77 -11.57 -0.24
N ALA A 17 19.97 -12.37 0.45
CA ALA A 17 20.43 -13.16 1.58
C ALA A 17 21.13 -14.48 1.15
N GLY A 18 21.26 -14.75 -0.14
CA GLY A 18 21.86 -15.96 -0.69
C GLY A 18 20.96 -17.19 -0.62
N LEU A 19 19.65 -17.00 -0.43
CA LEU A 19 18.71 -18.11 -0.35
C LEU A 19 18.28 -18.55 -1.75
N SER A 20 18.32 -19.88 -2.01
CA SER A 20 17.65 -20.46 -3.18
C SER A 20 16.13 -20.26 -3.05
N THR A 21 15.53 -19.56 -4.00
CA THR A 21 14.17 -19.06 -3.89
C THR A 21 13.32 -19.43 -5.09
N VAL A 22 12.09 -19.89 -4.82
CA VAL A 22 11.04 -20.07 -5.84
C VAL A 22 9.89 -19.14 -5.50
N LEU A 23 9.50 -18.28 -6.45
CA LEU A 23 8.31 -17.42 -6.36
C LEU A 23 7.16 -18.06 -7.13
N LEU A 24 6.12 -18.46 -6.42
CA LEU A 24 4.94 -19.11 -7.00
C LEU A 24 3.82 -18.08 -7.13
N GLU A 25 3.29 -17.91 -8.33
CA GLU A 25 2.12 -17.09 -8.64
C GLU A 25 1.08 -17.92 -9.38
N LYS A 26 -0.17 -17.88 -8.93
CA LYS A 26 -1.27 -18.65 -9.51
C LYS A 26 -1.78 -18.11 -10.84
N ARG A 27 -1.53 -16.83 -11.12
CA ARG A 27 -1.97 -16.14 -12.34
C ARG A 27 -0.87 -16.16 -13.40
N PRO A 28 -1.22 -15.90 -14.68
CA PRO A 28 -0.27 -15.94 -15.79
C PRO A 28 0.74 -14.77 -15.81
N ALA A 29 0.61 -13.84 -14.86
CA ALA A 29 1.54 -12.70 -14.74
C ALA A 29 1.65 -12.20 -13.30
N LEU A 30 2.79 -11.59 -12.97
CA LEU A 30 3.01 -10.92 -11.70
C LEU A 30 2.18 -9.64 -11.58
N ALA A 31 1.85 -9.26 -10.35
CA ALA A 31 1.20 -7.99 -10.02
C ALA A 31 -0.12 -7.76 -10.78
N THR A 32 -1.02 -8.74 -10.81
CA THR A 32 -2.27 -8.68 -11.59
C THR A 32 -3.55 -8.53 -10.77
N LEU A 33 -3.48 -8.65 -9.43
CA LEU A 33 -4.66 -8.54 -8.57
C LEU A 33 -4.70 -7.16 -7.86
N THR A 34 -4.35 -7.06 -6.59
CA THR A 34 -4.43 -5.82 -5.79
C THR A 34 -3.36 -4.80 -6.18
N THR A 35 -2.15 -5.24 -6.48
CA THR A 35 -1.01 -4.38 -6.78
C THR A 35 -1.30 -3.31 -7.84
N PRO A 36 -1.89 -3.61 -9.01
CA PRO A 36 -2.12 -2.60 -10.05
C PRO A 36 -3.31 -1.67 -9.74
N VAL A 37 -4.17 -2.04 -8.80
CA VAL A 37 -5.28 -1.18 -8.36
C VAL A 37 -4.78 -0.07 -7.45
N SER A 38 -3.63 -0.24 -6.78
CA SER A 38 -3.03 0.80 -5.95
C SER A 38 -2.78 2.10 -6.73
N SER A 39 -2.84 3.22 -6.05
CA SER A 39 -2.36 4.50 -6.57
C SER A 39 -0.85 4.53 -6.80
N GLY A 40 -0.12 3.56 -6.25
CA GLY A 40 1.34 3.53 -6.27
C GLY A 40 2.01 4.52 -5.34
N ALA A 41 1.24 5.17 -4.49
CA ALA A 41 1.72 6.22 -3.61
C ALA A 41 2.58 5.69 -2.46
N PHE A 42 3.52 6.52 -2.02
CA PHE A 42 4.34 6.29 -0.82
C PHE A 42 4.52 7.60 -0.04
N ARG A 43 4.47 7.50 1.26
CA ARG A 43 4.65 8.61 2.20
C ARG A 43 5.34 8.13 3.47
N LEU A 44 6.07 9.02 4.13
CA LEU A 44 6.60 8.76 5.47
C LEU A 44 5.75 9.40 6.58
N GLN A 45 4.75 10.18 6.25
CA GLN A 45 3.89 10.90 7.19
C GLN A 45 2.91 9.96 7.91
N PHE A 46 3.44 9.04 8.74
CA PHE A 46 2.66 8.13 9.57
C PHE A 46 2.51 8.64 11.01
N ASP A 47 1.60 8.01 11.76
CA ASP A 47 1.31 8.31 13.16
C ASP A 47 2.10 7.46 14.16
N ASN A 48 3.11 6.73 13.66
CA ASN A 48 3.97 5.85 14.45
C ASN A 48 5.36 5.69 13.82
N PRO A 49 6.42 5.52 14.63
CA PRO A 49 7.79 5.41 14.14
C PRO A 49 8.08 4.11 13.40
N GLU A 50 7.40 3.01 13.71
CA GLU A 50 7.65 1.71 13.08
C GLU A 50 7.29 1.70 11.59
N GLU A 51 6.18 2.35 11.20
CA GLU A 51 5.82 2.49 9.79
C GLU A 51 6.68 3.54 9.09
N ILE A 52 7.05 4.62 9.76
CA ILE A 52 8.01 5.59 9.20
C ILE A 52 9.31 4.88 8.81
N GLU A 53 9.87 4.06 9.69
CA GLU A 53 11.10 3.33 9.41
C GLU A 53 10.90 2.26 8.32
N LEU A 54 9.82 1.49 8.39
CA LEU A 54 9.49 0.48 7.38
C LEU A 54 9.42 1.07 5.97
N VAL A 55 8.75 2.22 5.84
CA VAL A 55 8.60 2.90 4.56
C VAL A 55 9.89 3.62 4.14
N ARG A 56 10.66 4.17 5.07
CA ARG A 56 11.98 4.76 4.78
C ARG A 56 12.90 3.77 4.08
N GLU A 57 12.95 2.53 4.58
CA GLU A 57 13.71 1.45 3.96
C GLU A 57 13.20 1.08 2.56
N SER A 58 11.86 1.05 2.40
CA SER A 58 11.26 0.78 1.09
C SER A 58 11.58 1.87 0.08
N VAL A 59 11.52 3.15 0.50
CA VAL A 59 11.82 4.29 -0.37
C VAL A 59 13.30 4.28 -0.79
N ALA A 60 14.21 3.93 0.11
CA ALA A 60 15.63 3.75 -0.22
C ALA A 60 15.83 2.64 -1.27
N LEU A 61 15.06 1.55 -1.18
CA LEU A 61 15.08 0.49 -2.19
C LEU A 61 14.53 0.98 -3.54
N PHE A 62 13.50 1.84 -3.55
CA PHE A 62 12.97 2.39 -4.81
C PHE A 62 14.03 3.26 -5.52
N ASP A 63 14.75 4.08 -4.76
CA ASP A 63 15.87 4.86 -5.29
C ASP A 63 16.99 3.95 -5.83
N GLU A 64 17.38 2.92 -5.08
CA GLU A 64 18.37 1.95 -5.51
C GLU A 64 17.99 1.27 -6.83
N LEU A 65 16.74 0.82 -6.98
CA LEU A 65 16.27 0.21 -8.23
C LEU A 65 16.30 1.18 -9.41
N GLN A 66 15.96 2.46 -9.19
CA GLN A 66 16.11 3.50 -10.22
C GLN A 66 17.57 3.72 -10.62
N ASP A 67 18.48 3.78 -9.65
CA ASP A 67 19.92 3.96 -9.88
C ASP A 67 20.52 2.76 -10.64
N ARG A 68 19.92 1.58 -10.52
CA ARG A 68 20.25 0.38 -11.31
C ARG A 68 19.64 0.37 -12.71
N GLY A 69 18.90 1.43 -13.09
CA GLY A 69 18.33 1.59 -14.42
C GLY A 69 16.90 1.06 -14.59
N HIS A 70 16.22 0.65 -13.53
CA HIS A 70 14.80 0.31 -13.59
C HIS A 70 13.94 1.58 -13.60
N ASP A 71 13.23 1.83 -14.69
CA ASP A 71 12.26 2.95 -14.77
C ASP A 71 11.00 2.60 -13.97
N LEU A 72 10.92 3.03 -12.73
CA LEU A 72 9.76 2.84 -11.88
C LEU A 72 8.65 3.88 -12.11
N GLU A 73 8.83 4.82 -13.02
CA GLU A 73 7.98 6.02 -13.15
C GLU A 73 7.84 6.78 -11.82
N LEU A 74 8.91 6.79 -11.02
CA LEU A 74 8.93 7.40 -9.70
C LEU A 74 8.79 8.91 -9.82
N ARG A 75 7.85 9.48 -9.05
CA ARG A 75 7.56 10.91 -8.99
C ARG A 75 7.57 11.38 -7.54
N ARG A 76 8.44 12.34 -7.23
CA ARG A 76 8.52 13.00 -5.92
C ARG A 76 7.84 14.37 -6.01
N GLN A 77 6.52 14.33 -6.15
CA GLN A 77 5.70 15.55 -6.19
C GLN A 77 5.11 15.89 -4.81
N GLY A 78 5.36 15.06 -3.83
CA GLY A 78 4.95 15.26 -2.45
C GLY A 78 3.59 14.68 -2.12
N TYR A 79 3.29 14.76 -0.82
CA TYR A 79 2.01 14.42 -0.22
C TYR A 79 1.52 15.60 0.61
N LEU A 80 0.31 16.05 0.32
CA LEU A 80 -0.33 17.22 0.91
C LEU A 80 -1.64 16.79 1.59
N PHE A 81 -1.69 16.91 2.91
CA PHE A 81 -2.92 16.77 3.67
C PHE A 81 -3.47 18.15 3.97
N VAL A 82 -4.74 18.36 3.66
CA VAL A 82 -5.42 19.64 3.77
C VAL A 82 -6.55 19.54 4.77
N ALA A 83 -6.60 20.42 5.76
CA ALA A 83 -7.66 20.49 6.74
C ALA A 83 -8.70 21.54 6.36
N THR A 84 -9.98 21.15 6.39
CA THR A 84 -11.13 22.04 6.20
C THR A 84 -11.70 22.55 7.52
N THR A 85 -11.21 22.02 8.66
CA THR A 85 -11.62 22.43 10.00
C THR A 85 -10.42 22.84 10.87
N GLN A 86 -10.67 23.70 11.85
CA GLN A 86 -9.63 24.09 12.83
C GLN A 86 -9.16 22.88 13.67
N ALA A 87 -10.08 21.96 13.99
CA ALA A 87 -9.75 20.73 14.71
C ALA A 87 -8.79 19.83 13.89
N GLY A 88 -9.06 19.69 12.58
CA GLY A 88 -8.18 18.95 11.67
C GLY A 88 -6.81 19.59 11.54
N ALA A 89 -6.73 20.92 11.44
CA ALA A 89 -5.46 21.64 11.40
C ALA A 89 -4.65 21.45 12.69
N ALA A 90 -5.30 21.52 13.86
CA ALA A 90 -4.65 21.27 15.15
C ALA A 90 -4.14 19.83 15.27
N ALA A 91 -4.95 18.84 14.89
CA ALA A 91 -4.53 17.43 14.90
C ALA A 91 -3.32 17.17 13.99
N GLN A 92 -3.27 17.81 12.82
CA GLN A 92 -2.11 17.72 11.92
C GLN A 92 -0.86 18.36 12.56
N ALA A 93 -1.00 19.48 13.26
CA ALA A 93 0.12 20.12 13.93
C ALA A 93 0.69 19.24 15.07
N GLU A 94 -0.17 18.61 15.87
CA GLU A 94 0.24 17.65 16.90
C GLU A 94 0.96 16.43 16.31
N LEU A 95 0.45 15.91 15.18
CA LEU A 95 1.09 14.79 14.51
C LEU A 95 2.49 15.18 13.97
N VAL A 96 2.62 16.33 13.34
CA VAL A 96 3.93 16.81 12.83
C VAL A 96 4.93 17.01 13.97
N ALA A 97 4.51 17.50 15.13
CA ALA A 97 5.38 17.58 16.29
C ALA A 97 5.94 16.21 16.69
N ARG A 98 5.07 15.18 16.79
CA ARG A 98 5.50 13.79 17.05
C ARG A 98 6.38 13.22 15.94
N GLN A 99 6.06 13.48 14.67
CA GLN A 99 6.86 13.03 13.53
C GLN A 99 8.30 13.57 13.60
N ARG A 100 8.48 14.82 14.04
CA ARG A 100 9.81 15.40 14.26
C ARG A 100 10.56 14.70 15.39
N GLU A 101 9.88 14.36 16.50
CA GLU A 101 10.48 13.55 17.59
C GLU A 101 10.94 12.17 17.08
N TRP A 102 10.28 11.62 16.06
CA TRP A 102 10.65 10.36 15.42
C TRP A 102 11.64 10.52 14.24
N GLY A 103 12.26 11.71 14.11
CA GLY A 103 13.27 11.97 13.09
C GLY A 103 12.73 12.17 11.68
N LEU A 104 11.49 12.68 11.55
CA LEU A 104 10.90 13.12 10.29
C LEU A 104 10.78 14.65 10.28
N ASP A 105 11.91 15.33 10.06
CA ASP A 105 12.04 16.78 10.23
C ASP A 105 11.59 17.59 9.00
N ASP A 106 11.42 16.94 7.83
CA ASP A 106 11.12 17.57 6.56
C ASP A 106 9.61 17.63 6.23
N VAL A 107 8.75 17.55 7.26
CA VAL A 107 7.31 17.81 7.12
C VAL A 107 7.03 19.26 7.43
N GLU A 108 6.47 19.96 6.46
CA GLU A 108 6.10 21.37 6.54
C GLU A 108 4.65 21.52 7.00
N LEU A 109 4.42 22.43 7.93
CA LEU A 109 3.08 22.90 8.30
C LEU A 109 2.84 24.26 7.66
N MET A 110 1.63 24.48 7.15
CA MET A 110 1.18 25.72 6.51
C MET A 110 -0.21 26.09 7.05
N SER A 111 -0.45 27.39 7.18
CA SER A 111 -1.82 27.90 7.26
C SER A 111 -2.58 27.63 5.95
N GLY A 112 -3.90 27.79 5.96
CA GLY A 112 -4.70 27.63 4.74
C GLY A 112 -4.31 28.61 3.65
N ASP A 113 -4.03 29.86 4.00
CA ASP A 113 -3.60 30.91 3.06
C ASP A 113 -2.22 30.61 2.46
N GLU A 114 -1.27 30.14 3.27
CA GLU A 114 0.05 29.71 2.78
C GLU A 114 -0.08 28.51 1.84
N ALA A 115 -0.94 27.54 2.17
CA ALA A 115 -1.19 26.38 1.34
C ALA A 115 -1.81 26.79 -0.01
N HIS A 116 -2.84 27.68 0.00
CA HIS A 116 -3.43 28.19 -1.22
C HIS A 116 -2.43 28.99 -2.06
N LYS A 117 -1.61 29.83 -1.44
CA LYS A 117 -0.55 30.58 -2.15
C LYS A 117 0.47 29.66 -2.83
N ARG A 118 0.86 28.58 -2.17
CA ARG A 118 1.83 27.59 -2.70
C ARG A 118 1.21 26.67 -3.75
N PHE A 119 -0.05 26.31 -3.56
CA PHE A 119 -0.84 25.41 -4.40
C PHE A 119 -2.13 26.10 -4.84
N PRO A 120 -2.10 26.97 -5.86
CA PRO A 120 -3.23 27.81 -6.25
C PRO A 120 -4.49 27.07 -6.73
N TYR A 121 -4.40 25.76 -6.95
CA TYR A 121 -5.55 24.91 -7.26
C TYR A 121 -6.40 24.55 -6.04
N LEU A 122 -5.92 24.81 -4.83
CA LEU A 122 -6.66 24.57 -3.60
C LEU A 122 -7.76 25.63 -3.41
N ALA A 123 -8.81 25.26 -2.70
CA ALA A 123 -9.84 26.20 -2.28
C ALA A 123 -9.29 27.27 -1.34
N GLU A 124 -9.90 28.42 -1.33
CA GLU A 124 -9.71 29.44 -0.30
C GLU A 124 -10.40 29.03 1.02
N GLY A 125 -9.95 29.59 2.14
CA GLY A 125 -10.57 29.38 3.44
C GLY A 125 -10.28 28.04 4.09
N LEU A 126 -9.29 27.27 3.60
CA LEU A 126 -8.80 26.09 4.28
C LEU A 126 -8.17 26.47 5.62
N CYS A 127 -8.23 25.55 6.60
CA CYS A 127 -7.76 25.82 7.96
C CYS A 127 -6.25 25.55 8.14
N GLY A 128 -5.69 24.67 7.34
CA GLY A 128 -4.26 24.35 7.40
C GLY A 128 -3.89 23.19 6.49
N ALA A 129 -2.58 22.93 6.38
CA ALA A 129 -2.05 21.82 5.63
C ALA A 129 -0.72 21.30 6.21
N ARG A 130 -0.44 20.03 5.99
CA ARG A 130 0.91 19.46 6.15
C ARG A 130 1.38 18.91 4.82
N PHE A 131 2.66 19.11 4.51
CA PHE A 131 3.24 18.72 3.24
C PHE A 131 4.64 18.14 3.42
N ARG A 132 4.94 17.10 2.66
CA ARG A 132 6.29 16.57 2.54
C ARG A 132 6.65 16.34 1.08
N GLN A 133 7.63 17.09 0.57
CA GLN A 133 8.06 17.08 -0.82
C GLN A 133 8.64 15.73 -1.26
N ARG A 134 9.34 15.00 -0.38
CA ARG A 134 10.04 13.76 -0.70
C ARG A 134 9.13 12.54 -0.82
N ASP A 135 7.87 12.66 -0.43
CA ASP A 135 6.82 11.68 -0.68
C ASP A 135 6.36 11.73 -2.15
N GLY A 136 5.61 10.73 -2.60
CA GLY A 136 5.21 10.70 -3.99
C GLY A 136 4.53 9.39 -4.41
N TRP A 137 4.81 8.96 -5.63
CA TRP A 137 4.27 7.70 -6.17
C TRP A 137 5.18 7.10 -7.23
N LEU A 138 4.90 5.87 -7.58
CA LEU A 138 5.55 5.11 -8.63
C LEU A 138 4.54 4.19 -9.35
N ASN A 139 5.01 3.49 -10.37
CA ASN A 139 4.23 2.46 -11.05
C ASN A 139 4.37 1.12 -10.30
N PRO A 140 3.30 0.60 -9.65
CA PRO A 140 3.39 -0.62 -8.84
C PRO A 140 3.77 -1.88 -9.62
N ARG A 141 3.36 -1.97 -10.89
CA ARG A 141 3.72 -3.12 -11.73
C ARG A 141 5.20 -3.11 -12.08
N ARG A 142 5.73 -1.94 -12.47
CA ARG A 142 7.16 -1.79 -12.75
C ARG A 142 8.02 -2.08 -11.54
N LEU A 143 7.60 -1.62 -10.35
CA LEU A 143 8.28 -1.99 -9.10
C LEU A 143 8.30 -3.51 -8.90
N SER A 144 7.15 -4.17 -9.05
CA SER A 144 7.08 -5.63 -8.88
C SER A 144 7.95 -6.38 -9.87
N GLN A 145 7.98 -5.94 -11.13
CA GLN A 145 8.81 -6.51 -12.19
C GLN A 145 10.31 -6.30 -11.92
N ALA A 146 10.72 -5.11 -11.50
CA ALA A 146 12.10 -4.80 -11.14
C ALA A 146 12.56 -5.67 -9.97
N LEU A 147 11.77 -5.79 -8.91
CA LEU A 147 12.06 -6.63 -7.76
C LEU A 147 12.19 -8.11 -8.14
N ALA A 148 11.30 -8.62 -9.00
CA ALA A 148 11.37 -9.99 -9.47
C ALA A 148 12.60 -10.24 -10.36
N ALA A 149 12.92 -9.32 -11.25
CA ALA A 149 14.09 -9.41 -12.14
C ALA A 149 15.41 -9.42 -11.36
N GLU A 150 15.50 -8.61 -10.29
CA GLU A 150 16.69 -8.53 -9.42
C GLU A 150 16.76 -9.63 -8.33
N SER A 151 15.73 -10.46 -8.21
CA SER A 151 15.60 -11.41 -7.09
C SER A 151 16.48 -12.66 -7.23
N ALA A 152 16.97 -12.98 -8.42
CA ALA A 152 17.57 -14.28 -8.76
C ALA A 152 16.67 -15.51 -8.44
N ALA A 153 15.38 -15.29 -8.17
CA ALA A 153 14.44 -16.35 -7.88
C ALA A 153 13.94 -17.04 -9.15
N THR A 154 13.66 -18.34 -9.06
CA THR A 154 12.87 -19.02 -10.09
C THR A 154 11.40 -18.58 -9.97
N VAL A 155 10.90 -17.84 -10.94
CA VAL A 155 9.50 -17.40 -10.97
C VAL A 155 8.66 -18.42 -11.75
N LEU A 156 7.66 -18.98 -11.09
CA LEU A 156 6.73 -19.93 -11.68
C LEU A 156 5.32 -19.31 -11.69
N LEU A 157 4.85 -19.01 -12.89
CA LEU A 157 3.49 -18.49 -13.16
C LEU A 157 2.53 -19.66 -13.41
N ASP A 158 1.23 -19.41 -13.31
CA ASP A 158 0.18 -20.44 -13.43
C ASP A 158 0.42 -21.62 -12.45
N ARG A 159 0.91 -21.32 -11.25
CA ARG A 159 1.22 -22.28 -10.18
C ARG A 159 0.48 -21.94 -8.90
N GLU A 160 -0.74 -22.47 -8.80
CA GLU A 160 -1.55 -22.32 -7.60
C GLU A 160 -1.08 -23.27 -6.49
N VAL A 161 -0.86 -22.72 -5.31
CA VAL A 161 -0.60 -23.50 -4.10
C VAL A 161 -1.93 -24.01 -3.53
N VAL A 162 -2.17 -25.31 -3.67
CA VAL A 162 -3.39 -25.98 -3.18
C VAL A 162 -3.26 -26.50 -1.77
N GLY A 163 -2.06 -26.60 -1.20
CA GLY A 163 -1.82 -27.08 0.16
C GLY A 163 -0.39 -26.83 0.62
N LEU A 164 -0.15 -27.18 1.89
CA LEU A 164 1.18 -27.17 2.50
C LEU A 164 1.65 -28.60 2.74
N GLU A 165 2.94 -28.85 2.47
CA GLU A 165 3.60 -30.10 2.86
C GLU A 165 4.15 -29.99 4.27
N ARG A 166 4.03 -31.07 5.04
CA ARG A 166 4.46 -31.11 6.45
C ARG A 166 5.24 -32.37 6.79
N GLN A 167 6.15 -32.21 7.72
CA GLN A 167 6.79 -33.31 8.42
C GLN A 167 6.63 -33.05 9.93
N GLY A 168 5.76 -33.80 10.58
CA GLY A 168 5.30 -33.47 11.91
C GLY A 168 4.60 -32.10 11.94
N ASP A 169 5.00 -31.25 12.87
CA ASP A 169 4.47 -29.89 12.99
C ASP A 169 5.11 -28.88 12.03
N ARG A 170 6.21 -29.27 11.36
CA ARG A 170 6.97 -28.37 10.47
C ARG A 170 6.41 -28.35 9.06
N VAL A 171 6.25 -27.15 8.49
CA VAL A 171 6.04 -26.96 7.06
C VAL A 171 7.37 -27.17 6.34
N THR A 172 7.38 -28.05 5.34
CA THR A 172 8.58 -28.46 4.56
C THR A 172 8.43 -28.19 3.05
N GLY A 173 7.35 -27.54 2.66
CA GLY A 173 7.10 -27.20 1.26
C GLY A 173 5.65 -26.83 0.99
N VAL A 174 5.31 -26.78 -0.29
CA VAL A 174 3.98 -26.51 -0.79
C VAL A 174 3.56 -27.54 -1.82
N ARG A 175 2.26 -27.85 -1.87
CA ARG A 175 1.66 -28.73 -2.86
C ARG A 175 0.99 -27.91 -3.95
N LEU A 176 1.30 -28.24 -5.18
CA LEU A 176 0.66 -27.75 -6.40
C LEU A 176 -0.28 -28.84 -6.94
N ALA A 177 -1.06 -28.55 -7.97
CA ALA A 177 -1.90 -29.54 -8.63
C ALA A 177 -1.07 -30.66 -9.32
N ASP A 178 0.13 -30.32 -9.77
CA ASP A 178 1.01 -31.17 -10.58
C ASP A 178 2.32 -31.59 -9.82
N GLY A 179 2.41 -31.38 -8.52
CA GLY A 179 3.59 -31.78 -7.75
C GLY A 179 3.79 -31.03 -6.44
N VAL A 180 4.99 -31.16 -5.91
CA VAL A 180 5.41 -30.58 -4.65
C VAL A 180 6.68 -29.76 -4.86
N VAL A 181 6.73 -28.58 -4.20
CA VAL A 181 7.95 -27.79 -4.09
C VAL A 181 8.42 -27.84 -2.65
N SER A 182 9.54 -28.52 -2.40
CA SER A 182 10.15 -28.62 -1.08
C SER A 182 10.89 -27.33 -0.73
N ALA A 183 10.80 -26.91 0.53
CA ALA A 183 11.46 -25.70 1.01
C ALA A 183 11.73 -25.76 2.53
N GLY A 184 12.83 -25.19 2.98
CA GLY A 184 13.12 -24.99 4.40
C GLY A 184 12.21 -23.96 5.07
N TRP A 185 11.74 -22.97 4.28
CA TRP A 185 10.80 -21.95 4.68
C TRP A 185 9.77 -21.70 3.58
N VAL A 186 8.54 -21.50 3.98
CA VAL A 186 7.44 -21.03 3.13
C VAL A 186 6.97 -19.68 3.64
N VAL A 187 6.97 -18.65 2.77
CA VAL A 187 6.45 -17.32 3.11
C VAL A 187 5.12 -17.09 2.42
N ILE A 188 4.07 -16.82 3.19
CA ILE A 188 2.77 -16.39 2.66
C ILE A 188 2.82 -14.89 2.42
N ALA A 189 2.80 -14.47 1.14
CA ALA A 189 2.78 -13.09 0.68
C ALA A 189 1.68 -12.87 -0.37
N ALA A 190 0.52 -13.51 -0.15
CA ALA A 190 -0.57 -13.60 -1.12
C ALA A 190 -1.62 -12.49 -0.97
N GLY A 191 -1.28 -11.39 -0.24
CA GLY A 191 -2.17 -10.26 -0.01
C GLY A 191 -3.53 -10.71 0.53
N PRO A 192 -4.66 -10.35 -0.10
CA PRO A 192 -5.99 -10.67 0.40
C PRO A 192 -6.29 -12.18 0.45
N LEU A 193 -5.51 -13.00 -0.24
CA LEU A 193 -5.70 -14.46 -0.23
C LEU A 193 -4.84 -15.15 0.85
N SER A 194 -4.07 -14.40 1.63
CA SER A 194 -3.20 -14.95 2.67
C SER A 194 -3.96 -15.68 3.77
N GLY A 195 -5.14 -15.21 4.17
CA GLY A 195 -5.98 -15.87 5.17
C GLY A 195 -6.35 -17.29 4.75
N GLY A 196 -6.81 -17.49 3.52
CA GLY A 196 -7.15 -18.82 3.00
C GLY A 196 -5.98 -19.79 2.93
N LEU A 197 -4.75 -19.28 2.70
CA LEU A 197 -3.53 -20.10 2.75
C LEU A 197 -3.09 -20.40 4.17
N ALA A 198 -3.21 -19.44 5.09
CA ALA A 198 -2.85 -19.62 6.51
C ALA A 198 -3.76 -20.61 7.22
N ILE A 199 -5.06 -20.64 6.91
CA ILE A 199 -6.01 -21.64 7.43
C ILE A 199 -5.56 -23.06 7.08
N LYS A 200 -4.95 -23.29 5.90
CA LYS A 200 -4.38 -24.61 5.53
C LYS A 200 -3.20 -25.01 6.44
N ALA A 201 -2.61 -24.05 7.15
CA ALA A 201 -1.60 -24.26 8.17
C ALA A 201 -2.18 -24.33 9.59
N GLY A 202 -3.50 -24.23 9.75
CA GLY A 202 -4.16 -24.16 11.05
C GLY A 202 -4.02 -22.78 11.74
N ILE A 203 -3.70 -21.73 10.97
CA ILE A 203 -3.57 -20.37 11.48
C ILE A 203 -4.75 -19.54 10.97
N ASP A 204 -5.52 -19.00 11.89
CA ASP A 204 -6.54 -17.98 11.60
C ASP A 204 -5.89 -16.60 11.72
N LEU A 205 -5.85 -15.86 10.61
CA LEU A 205 -5.25 -14.53 10.59
C LEU A 205 -6.30 -13.48 10.96
N PRO A 206 -5.97 -12.53 11.84
CA PRO A 206 -6.87 -11.44 12.22
C PRO A 206 -6.93 -10.37 11.10
N ILE A 207 -7.36 -10.80 9.91
CA ILE A 207 -7.41 -9.94 8.72
C ILE A 207 -8.86 -9.80 8.26
N GLN A 208 -9.31 -8.57 8.11
CA GLN A 208 -10.57 -8.21 7.47
C GLN A 208 -10.31 -7.68 6.07
N LEU A 209 -10.97 -8.24 5.07
CA LEU A 209 -10.88 -7.77 3.70
C LEU A 209 -11.96 -6.74 3.44
N VAL A 210 -11.56 -5.55 3.04
CA VAL A 210 -12.49 -4.46 2.71
C VAL A 210 -12.22 -4.02 1.28
N ARG A 211 -13.28 -4.00 0.46
CA ARG A 211 -13.18 -3.56 -0.92
C ARG A 211 -12.89 -2.07 -0.99
N ARG A 212 -11.91 -1.72 -1.81
CA ARG A 212 -11.51 -0.35 -2.10
C ARG A 212 -11.54 -0.11 -3.60
N HIS A 213 -11.83 1.12 -3.98
CA HIS A 213 -11.92 1.51 -5.38
C HIS A 213 -10.86 2.56 -5.69
N LYS A 214 -10.46 2.59 -6.96
CA LYS A 214 -9.69 3.67 -7.56
C LYS A 214 -10.48 4.20 -8.75
N LEU A 215 -10.82 5.47 -8.70
CA LEU A 215 -11.34 6.22 -9.84
C LEU A 215 -10.18 6.55 -10.78
N VAL A 216 -10.37 6.34 -12.05
CA VAL A 216 -9.45 6.75 -13.11
C VAL A 216 -10.17 7.72 -14.04
N VAL A 217 -9.68 8.95 -14.07
CA VAL A 217 -10.05 9.96 -15.07
C VAL A 217 -8.84 10.08 -16.01
N PRO A 218 -8.89 9.50 -17.22
CA PRO A 218 -7.70 9.34 -18.06
C PRO A 218 -7.25 10.65 -18.70
N ASP A 219 -8.18 11.56 -18.92
CA ASP A 219 -7.95 12.83 -19.60
C ASP A 219 -8.81 13.93 -18.96
N ALA A 220 -8.18 14.87 -18.32
CA ALA A 220 -8.77 16.05 -17.70
C ALA A 220 -7.71 17.15 -17.64
N PRO A 221 -7.65 18.04 -18.64
CA PRO A 221 -6.61 19.07 -18.74
C PRO A 221 -6.64 20.09 -17.60
N GLN A 222 -7.76 20.16 -16.86
CA GLN A 222 -7.91 20.99 -15.66
C GLN A 222 -7.04 20.48 -14.50
N VAL A 223 -6.65 19.20 -14.47
CA VAL A 223 -5.83 18.62 -13.41
C VAL A 223 -4.41 19.15 -13.49
N PRO A 224 -3.90 19.81 -12.43
CA PRO A 224 -2.53 20.32 -12.46
C PRO A 224 -1.52 19.16 -12.42
N GLY A 225 -0.84 18.89 -13.53
CA GLY A 225 0.03 17.72 -13.69
C GLY A 225 1.25 17.66 -12.73
N ARG A 226 1.55 18.77 -12.03
CA ARG A 226 2.62 18.85 -11.03
C ARG A 226 2.10 18.92 -9.59
N ALA A 227 0.80 18.76 -9.37
CA ALA A 227 0.25 18.74 -8.02
C ALA A 227 0.78 17.54 -7.23
N PRO A 228 0.99 17.68 -5.91
CA PRO A 228 1.20 16.55 -5.03
C PRO A 228 -0.03 15.64 -4.94
N MET A 229 0.11 14.45 -4.37
CA MET A 229 -1.03 13.72 -3.84
C MET A 229 -1.73 14.63 -2.82
N THR A 230 -2.98 14.98 -3.08
CA THR A 230 -3.76 15.91 -2.27
C THR A 230 -4.89 15.19 -1.58
N ILE A 231 -4.94 15.28 -0.25
CA ILE A 231 -5.88 14.56 0.63
C ILE A 231 -6.66 15.55 1.47
N GLU A 232 -7.97 15.48 1.47
CA GLU A 232 -8.80 16.14 2.48
C GLU A 232 -8.72 15.34 3.79
N TYR A 233 -8.24 15.98 4.85
CA TYR A 233 -7.97 15.31 6.13
C TYR A 233 -9.24 14.75 6.77
N GLU A 234 -10.35 15.46 6.72
CA GLU A 234 -11.59 15.09 7.40
C GLU A 234 -12.31 13.91 6.75
N THR A 235 -12.31 13.84 5.42
CA THR A 235 -13.04 12.80 4.68
C THR A 235 -12.18 11.66 4.20
N GLY A 236 -10.86 11.90 4.03
CA GLY A 236 -9.95 10.98 3.39
C GLY A 236 -10.09 10.91 1.87
N ALA A 237 -10.93 11.74 1.26
CA ALA A 237 -11.00 11.86 -0.19
C ALA A 237 -9.68 12.44 -0.73
N HIS A 238 -9.09 11.78 -1.71
CA HIS A 238 -7.80 12.18 -2.22
C HIS A 238 -7.63 11.88 -3.70
N TRP A 239 -6.71 12.60 -4.32
CA TRP A 239 -6.38 12.45 -5.73
C TRP A 239 -4.91 12.74 -5.99
N ARG A 240 -4.41 12.26 -7.11
CA ARG A 240 -3.12 12.62 -7.66
C ARG A 240 -3.16 12.70 -9.19
N PRO A 241 -2.28 13.49 -9.82
CA PRO A 241 -2.11 13.45 -11.27
C PRO A 241 -1.74 12.05 -11.75
N ALA A 242 -2.34 11.62 -12.85
CA ALA A 242 -2.05 10.36 -13.51
C ALA A 242 -2.52 10.41 -14.96
N LEU A 243 -1.78 9.81 -15.87
CA LEU A 243 -2.04 9.90 -17.31
C LEU A 243 -2.07 11.37 -17.75
N ARG A 244 -3.11 11.83 -18.43
CA ARG A 244 -3.38 13.26 -18.70
C ARG A 244 -4.50 13.83 -17.82
N GLY A 245 -4.88 13.09 -16.79
CA GLY A 245 -5.91 13.43 -15.81
C GLY A 245 -5.47 13.03 -14.40
N ALA A 246 -6.27 12.18 -13.71
CA ALA A 246 -5.99 11.83 -12.32
C ALA A 246 -6.48 10.44 -11.91
N TYR A 247 -5.96 9.97 -10.76
CA TYR A 247 -6.59 8.95 -9.94
C TYR A 247 -7.27 9.63 -8.76
N GLY A 248 -8.51 9.20 -8.47
CA GLY A 248 -9.25 9.58 -7.27
C GLY A 248 -9.47 8.38 -6.37
N LEU A 249 -9.36 8.56 -5.07
CA LEU A 249 -9.50 7.53 -4.07
C LEU A 249 -10.23 8.07 -2.83
N TRP A 250 -10.81 7.15 -2.07
CA TRP A 250 -11.48 7.46 -0.81
C TRP A 250 -11.59 6.19 0.03
N THR A 251 -11.36 6.32 1.32
CA THR A 251 -11.55 5.23 2.29
C THR A 251 -12.99 5.15 2.78
N ALA A 252 -13.94 5.12 1.83
CA ALA A 252 -15.36 5.00 2.14
C ALA A 252 -15.61 3.88 3.16
N PRO A 253 -16.51 4.08 4.16
CA PRO A 253 -16.94 2.99 5.01
C PRO A 253 -17.50 1.84 4.16
N ALA A 254 -17.01 0.63 4.40
CA ALA A 254 -17.46 -0.55 3.69
C ALA A 254 -17.34 -1.77 4.61
N PRO A 255 -18.26 -2.75 4.51
CA PRO A 255 -18.19 -3.97 5.31
C PRO A 255 -17.01 -4.85 4.91
N ALA A 256 -16.58 -5.69 5.83
CA ALA A 256 -15.66 -6.77 5.50
C ALA A 256 -16.35 -7.81 4.60
N GLU A 257 -15.58 -8.38 3.67
CA GLU A 257 -16.05 -9.35 2.69
C GLU A 257 -15.19 -10.63 2.72
N GLY A 258 -15.73 -11.73 2.18
CA GLY A 258 -14.92 -12.90 1.85
C GLY A 258 -13.99 -12.65 0.66
N ALA A 259 -12.86 -13.34 0.62
CA ALA A 259 -11.89 -13.22 -0.46
C ALA A 259 -12.49 -13.64 -1.82
N ARG A 260 -12.38 -12.77 -2.82
CA ARG A 260 -12.80 -12.99 -4.21
C ARG A 260 -11.75 -12.43 -5.15
N GLU A 261 -11.65 -12.97 -6.34
CA GLU A 261 -10.72 -12.47 -7.36
C GLU A 261 -11.37 -11.49 -8.32
N ASP A 262 -12.66 -11.70 -8.58
CA ASP A 262 -13.47 -10.81 -9.39
C ASP A 262 -14.23 -9.84 -8.47
N LEU A 263 -13.84 -8.58 -8.52
CA LEU A 263 -14.37 -7.54 -7.65
C LEU A 263 -15.16 -6.55 -8.49
N PRO A 264 -16.50 -6.56 -8.38
CA PRO A 264 -17.31 -5.55 -9.05
C PRO A 264 -17.00 -4.16 -8.48
N ALA A 265 -16.86 -3.19 -9.36
CA ALA A 265 -16.76 -1.79 -8.97
C ALA A 265 -18.16 -1.19 -8.83
N SER A 266 -18.34 -0.24 -7.87
CA SER A 266 -19.58 0.50 -7.68
C SER A 266 -19.46 1.90 -8.27
N ALA A 267 -20.34 2.25 -9.20
CA ALA A 267 -20.38 3.59 -9.79
C ALA A 267 -20.65 4.69 -8.74
N GLU A 268 -21.35 4.37 -7.67
CA GLU A 268 -21.64 5.30 -6.56
C GLU A 268 -20.34 5.85 -5.95
N PHE A 269 -19.29 5.04 -5.91
CA PHE A 269 -17.97 5.50 -5.48
C PHE A 269 -17.43 6.63 -6.38
N GLY A 270 -17.56 6.48 -7.70
CA GLY A 270 -17.13 7.49 -8.66
C GLY A 270 -17.93 8.79 -8.53
N PHE A 271 -19.25 8.68 -8.41
CA PHE A 271 -20.12 9.82 -8.18
C PHE A 271 -19.83 10.50 -6.83
N GLY A 272 -19.54 9.73 -5.78
CA GLY A 272 -19.15 10.27 -4.46
C GLY A 272 -17.91 11.18 -4.51
N LEU A 273 -16.97 10.91 -5.41
CA LEU A 273 -15.78 11.73 -5.59
C LEU A 273 -15.96 12.88 -6.59
N LEU A 274 -16.72 12.65 -7.67
CA LEU A 274 -16.82 13.58 -8.80
C LEU A 274 -17.97 14.58 -8.65
N ASP A 275 -19.15 14.16 -8.13
CA ASP A 275 -20.29 15.07 -7.98
C ASP A 275 -20.00 16.14 -6.92
N PRO A 276 -19.95 17.44 -7.29
CA PRO A 276 -19.63 18.51 -6.35
C PRO A 276 -20.62 18.66 -5.17
N ARG A 277 -21.78 18.02 -5.23
CA ARG A 277 -22.78 18.00 -4.15
C ARG A 277 -22.51 16.94 -3.10
N SER A 278 -21.56 16.04 -3.37
CA SER A 278 -21.18 14.99 -2.42
C SER A 278 -20.38 15.55 -1.24
N ASP A 279 -20.61 14.99 -0.05
CA ASP A 279 -19.85 15.31 1.16
C ASP A 279 -18.37 14.88 1.08
N HIS A 280 -18.02 14.07 0.07
CA HIS A 280 -16.67 13.55 -0.19
C HIS A 280 -16.11 14.01 -1.53
N ALA A 281 -16.76 15.00 -2.16
CA ALA A 281 -16.33 15.51 -3.46
C ALA A 281 -14.90 16.05 -3.43
N LEU A 282 -14.08 15.68 -4.39
CA LEU A 282 -12.73 16.23 -4.56
C LEU A 282 -12.73 17.74 -4.75
N ALA A 283 -13.85 18.29 -5.25
CA ALA A 283 -14.07 19.71 -5.42
C ALA A 283 -14.11 20.51 -4.11
N ARG A 284 -14.27 19.87 -2.95
CA ARG A 284 -14.29 20.52 -1.63
C ARG A 284 -12.97 21.24 -1.33
N VAL A 285 -11.88 20.61 -1.67
CA VAL A 285 -10.51 21.15 -1.43
C VAL A 285 -9.80 21.57 -2.72
N ALA A 286 -10.29 21.14 -3.89
CA ALA A 286 -9.70 21.47 -5.20
C ALA A 286 -10.83 21.83 -6.20
N PRO A 287 -11.25 23.10 -6.25
CA PRO A 287 -12.45 23.56 -6.99
C PRO A 287 -12.46 23.23 -8.49
N PHE A 288 -11.32 23.04 -9.14
CA PHE A 288 -11.24 22.65 -10.56
C PHE A 288 -11.95 21.32 -10.86
N TRP A 289 -12.19 20.47 -9.85
CA TRP A 289 -12.97 19.25 -10.02
C TRP A 289 -14.44 19.48 -10.39
N LYS A 290 -14.99 20.71 -10.13
CA LYS A 290 -16.30 21.12 -10.66
C LYS A 290 -16.27 21.22 -12.18
N GLU A 291 -15.22 21.84 -12.72
CA GLU A 291 -15.02 21.95 -14.17
C GLU A 291 -14.81 20.59 -14.82
N VAL A 292 -14.06 19.69 -14.14
CA VAL A 292 -13.90 18.30 -14.59
C VAL A 292 -15.26 17.60 -14.66
N TRP A 293 -16.08 17.72 -13.61
CA TRP A 293 -17.43 17.14 -13.57
C TRP A 293 -18.35 17.67 -14.67
N GLU A 294 -18.29 18.95 -14.97
CA GLU A 294 -19.09 19.62 -15.99
C GLU A 294 -18.58 19.39 -17.43
N THR A 295 -17.45 18.72 -17.61
CA THR A 295 -16.89 18.44 -18.93
C THR A 295 -17.82 17.51 -19.73
N PRO A 296 -18.33 17.96 -20.90
CA PRO A 296 -19.19 17.13 -21.73
C PRO A 296 -18.48 15.86 -22.17
N GLY A 297 -19.12 14.70 -21.93
CA GLY A 297 -18.55 13.41 -22.32
C GLY A 297 -17.36 12.96 -21.46
N LEU A 298 -17.24 13.45 -20.24
CA LEU A 298 -16.19 13.04 -19.30
C LEU A 298 -16.09 11.51 -19.25
N GLN A 299 -14.90 11.00 -19.55
CA GLN A 299 -14.60 9.58 -19.48
C GLN A 299 -13.96 9.24 -18.13
N TRP A 300 -14.48 8.23 -17.46
CA TRP A 300 -13.89 7.68 -16.26
C TRP A 300 -14.26 6.21 -16.07
N TRP A 301 -13.46 5.48 -15.32
CA TRP A 301 -13.76 4.11 -14.91
C TRP A 301 -13.23 3.83 -13.52
N LEU A 302 -13.61 2.69 -12.98
CA LEU A 302 -13.24 2.24 -11.66
C LEU A 302 -12.45 0.95 -11.73
N GLN A 303 -11.51 0.81 -10.81
CA GLN A 303 -10.84 -0.44 -10.48
C GLN A 303 -11.14 -0.77 -9.02
N ALA A 304 -11.28 -2.05 -8.69
CA ALA A 304 -11.52 -2.51 -7.33
C ALA A 304 -10.42 -3.47 -6.86
N GLY A 305 -10.07 -3.39 -5.58
CA GLY A 305 -9.10 -4.25 -4.92
C GLY A 305 -9.42 -4.36 -3.43
N TYR A 306 -8.78 -5.29 -2.74
CA TYR A 306 -8.93 -5.39 -1.30
C TYR A 306 -7.81 -4.67 -0.54
N TYR A 307 -8.20 -4.04 0.58
CA TYR A 307 -7.31 -3.80 1.70
C TYR A 307 -7.49 -4.94 2.70
N ASP A 308 -6.39 -5.48 3.17
CA ASP A 308 -6.28 -6.57 4.14
C ASP A 308 -5.97 -5.98 5.53
N TYR A 309 -7.02 -5.49 6.21
CA TYR A 309 -6.89 -4.80 7.47
C TYR A 309 -6.62 -5.75 8.65
N THR A 310 -5.55 -5.47 9.38
CA THR A 310 -5.31 -6.00 10.72
C THR A 310 -5.95 -5.08 11.77
N PRO A 311 -6.21 -5.52 13.01
CA PRO A 311 -6.81 -4.69 14.06
C PRO A 311 -6.02 -3.42 14.36
N ASP A 312 -4.68 -3.50 14.33
CA ASP A 312 -3.76 -2.39 14.57
C ASP A 312 -3.29 -1.69 13.30
N ARG A 313 -3.85 -2.03 12.13
CA ARG A 313 -3.52 -1.50 10.80
C ARG A 313 -2.08 -1.72 10.35
N ARG A 314 -1.32 -2.60 11.01
CA ARG A 314 0.09 -2.88 10.74
C ARG A 314 0.30 -4.27 10.16
N PRO A 315 1.30 -4.50 9.30
CA PRO A 315 1.52 -5.78 8.66
C PRO A 315 1.93 -6.89 9.63
N LEU A 316 1.74 -8.14 9.21
CA LEU A 316 2.17 -9.36 9.89
C LEU A 316 3.46 -9.84 9.24
N LEU A 317 4.59 -9.66 9.92
CA LEU A 317 5.92 -9.86 9.36
C LEU A 317 6.74 -10.88 10.16
N GLY A 318 7.11 -12.01 9.56
CA GLY A 318 8.06 -12.95 10.12
C GLY A 318 7.52 -14.33 10.42
N PRO A 319 8.29 -15.16 11.14
CA PRO A 319 7.92 -16.52 11.51
C PRO A 319 6.61 -16.61 12.29
N THR A 320 5.88 -17.69 12.08
CA THR A 320 4.66 -18.05 12.84
C THR A 320 4.99 -19.08 13.92
N ALA A 321 3.97 -19.44 14.73
CA ALA A 321 4.08 -20.57 15.66
C ALA A 321 4.27 -21.92 14.94
N VAL A 322 3.97 -22.00 13.63
CA VAL A 322 4.19 -23.19 12.81
C VAL A 322 5.61 -23.17 12.26
N PRO A 323 6.52 -24.08 12.66
CA PRO A 323 7.89 -24.08 12.18
C PRO A 323 7.97 -24.19 10.64
N GLY A 324 8.87 -23.45 10.01
CA GLY A 324 9.03 -23.45 8.55
C GLY A 324 8.00 -22.56 7.81
N LEU A 325 7.14 -21.85 8.52
CA LEU A 325 6.14 -20.95 7.94
C LEU A 325 6.32 -19.52 8.44
N ALA A 326 6.34 -18.57 7.53
CA ALA A 326 6.40 -17.14 7.83
C ALA A 326 5.31 -16.37 7.06
N LEU A 327 4.96 -15.19 7.56
CA LEU A 327 4.00 -14.27 6.96
C LEU A 327 4.68 -12.99 6.47
N ASN A 328 4.17 -12.47 5.36
CA ASN A 328 4.44 -11.14 4.86
C ASN A 328 3.16 -10.58 4.23
N THR A 329 2.23 -10.11 5.05
CA THR A 329 0.86 -9.77 4.63
C THR A 329 0.18 -8.80 5.61
N GLY A 330 -1.08 -8.41 5.36
CA GLY A 330 -1.84 -7.57 6.29
C GLY A 330 -1.41 -6.10 6.31
N TYR A 331 -1.03 -5.56 5.17
CA TYR A 331 -0.49 -4.19 5.07
C TYR A 331 -1.54 -3.08 5.16
N SER A 332 -2.81 -3.41 5.30
CA SER A 332 -3.90 -2.44 5.53
C SER A 332 -3.96 -1.30 4.50
N GLY A 333 -3.58 -1.59 3.23
CA GLY A 333 -3.52 -0.60 2.15
C GLY A 333 -2.12 -0.02 1.88
N HIS A 334 -1.15 -0.23 2.76
CA HIS A 334 0.21 0.30 2.64
C HIS A 334 1.22 -0.65 1.96
N GLY A 335 0.74 -1.71 1.29
CA GLY A 335 1.59 -2.76 0.73
C GLY A 335 2.64 -2.29 -0.28
N ILE A 336 2.37 -1.26 -1.09
CA ILE A 336 3.37 -0.70 -2.01
C ILE A 336 4.52 -0.08 -1.22
N MET A 337 4.20 0.87 -0.34
CA MET A 337 5.20 1.63 0.39
C MET A 337 5.88 0.83 1.51
N GLY A 338 5.23 -0.23 2.03
CA GLY A 338 5.80 -1.09 3.06
C GLY A 338 6.55 -2.32 2.53
N SER A 339 6.44 -2.63 1.23
CA SER A 339 6.92 -3.91 0.67
C SER A 339 8.42 -4.16 0.86
N GLY A 340 9.24 -3.14 0.70
CA GLY A 340 10.70 -3.26 0.84
C GLY A 340 11.12 -3.55 2.27
N GLY A 341 10.85 -2.62 3.20
CA GLY A 341 11.22 -2.77 4.60
C GLY A 341 10.58 -3.98 5.27
N GLY A 342 9.29 -4.27 4.95
CA GLY A 342 8.61 -5.46 5.47
C GLY A 342 9.24 -6.76 5.00
N SER A 343 9.54 -6.87 3.72
CA SER A 343 10.17 -8.08 3.17
C SER A 343 11.57 -8.30 3.72
N ARG A 344 12.36 -7.24 3.89
CA ARG A 344 13.67 -7.33 4.53
C ARG A 344 13.54 -7.90 5.95
N ARG A 345 12.63 -7.35 6.77
CA ARG A 345 12.41 -7.84 8.15
C ARG A 345 12.00 -9.30 8.20
N VAL A 346 11.16 -9.78 7.28
CA VAL A 346 10.79 -11.20 7.20
C VAL A 346 12.00 -12.05 6.90
N ILE A 347 12.83 -11.67 5.93
CA ILE A 347 14.02 -12.42 5.56
C ILE A 347 15.07 -12.38 6.68
N ASP A 348 15.28 -11.24 7.31
CA ASP A 348 16.21 -11.12 8.44
C ASP A 348 15.78 -12.01 9.63
N ALA A 349 14.47 -12.11 9.89
CA ALA A 349 13.94 -12.99 10.94
C ALA A 349 14.11 -14.48 10.60
N ILE A 350 13.86 -14.91 9.36
CA ILE A 350 14.01 -16.33 8.98
C ILE A 350 15.48 -16.76 8.81
N THR A 351 16.40 -15.80 8.61
CA THR A 351 17.84 -16.06 8.51
C THR A 351 18.59 -15.86 9.83
N GLY A 352 17.87 -15.48 10.91
CA GLY A 352 18.47 -15.27 12.22
C GLY A 352 19.30 -13.98 12.35
N ARG A 353 19.14 -13.02 11.45
CA ARG A 353 19.79 -11.70 11.54
C ARG A 353 19.13 -10.79 12.58
N ILE A 354 17.84 -11.00 12.82
CA ILE A 354 17.09 -10.40 13.93
C ILE A 354 16.37 -11.51 14.69
N GLU A 355 16.29 -11.38 16.01
CA GLU A 355 15.43 -12.26 16.80
C GLU A 355 13.96 -11.94 16.50
N PRO A 356 13.11 -12.97 16.27
CA PRO A 356 11.69 -12.73 15.97
C PRO A 356 10.99 -11.85 17.02
N ARG A 357 11.34 -12.00 18.31
CA ARG A 357 10.79 -11.20 19.41
C ARG A 357 11.12 -9.70 19.33
N ASP A 358 12.20 -9.34 18.68
CA ASP A 358 12.65 -7.96 18.53
C ASP A 358 11.98 -7.26 17.34
N ASN A 359 11.19 -8.01 16.54
CA ASN A 359 10.38 -7.43 15.49
C ASN A 359 9.03 -6.92 16.05
N PRO A 360 8.79 -5.61 16.08
CA PRO A 360 7.53 -5.06 16.60
C PRO A 360 6.31 -5.42 15.73
N LEU A 361 6.53 -5.88 14.50
CA LEU A 361 5.51 -6.28 13.53
C LEU A 361 5.37 -7.80 13.40
N ARG A 362 5.91 -8.56 14.36
CA ARG A 362 5.77 -10.03 14.37
C ARG A 362 4.30 -10.47 14.39
N PRO A 363 3.98 -11.64 13.80
CA PRO A 363 2.59 -12.08 13.66
C PRO A 363 1.84 -12.30 14.99
N ASP A 364 2.54 -12.67 16.04
CA ASP A 364 2.00 -12.99 17.38
C ASP A 364 2.04 -11.80 18.37
N ARG A 365 2.29 -10.58 17.88
CA ARG A 365 2.26 -9.39 18.73
C ARG A 365 0.85 -9.12 19.27
N PRO A 366 0.71 -8.48 20.45
CA PRO A 366 -0.55 -7.92 20.89
C PRO A 366 -1.03 -6.86 19.91
N MET A 367 -2.23 -7.02 19.36
CA MET A 367 -2.85 -6.06 18.45
C MET A 367 -3.86 -5.23 19.21
N LEU A 368 -3.54 -3.97 19.43
CA LEU A 368 -4.43 -3.01 20.06
C LEU A 368 -5.13 -2.19 18.99
N GLU A 369 -6.46 -2.14 19.06
CA GLU A 369 -7.20 -1.18 18.24
C GLU A 369 -6.76 0.24 18.58
N ARG A 370 -6.43 1.02 17.57
CA ARG A 370 -6.00 2.42 17.69
C ARG A 370 -6.91 3.30 16.84
N ARG A 371 -7.01 4.57 17.23
CA ARG A 371 -7.46 5.60 16.29
C ARG A 371 -6.31 5.87 15.34
N PHE A 372 -6.59 5.77 14.06
CA PHE A 372 -5.61 5.97 13.01
C PHE A 372 -5.74 7.38 12.42
N ASP A 373 -4.64 7.87 11.85
CA ASP A 373 -4.69 8.99 10.92
C ASP A 373 -5.56 8.62 9.70
N VAL A 374 -5.97 9.58 8.93
CA VAL A 374 -7.04 9.50 7.91
C VAL A 374 -6.86 8.39 6.86
N LEU A 375 -5.64 7.92 6.64
CA LEU A 375 -5.33 6.88 5.64
C LEU A 375 -4.54 5.74 6.26
#